data_e3b0e64e99d8fb0d5b7cd8061649ffc0
#
_entry.id   e3b0e64e99d8fb0d5b7cd8061649ffc0
#
_cell.length_a   1.000
_cell.length_b   1.000
_cell.length_c   1.000
_cell.angle_alpha   90.00
_cell.angle_beta   90.00
_cell.angle_gamma   90.00
#
_symmetry.space_group_name_H-M   'P 1'
#
loop_
_entity.id
_entity.type
_entity.pdbx_description
1 polymer ?
#
loop_
_entity_poly.entity_id
_entity_poly.type
_entity_poly.pdbx_seq_one_letter_code
_entity_poly.pdbx_strand_id
1 'polypeptide(L)'
;VNVFKDQPLGKINIAHSKENIYIFDSKGEIKSYAFNGKRAWSQKIDTDISSGVTLGFNKLLLSSADGEVFCLSKDKGEVIWQYSTSGEVLAPPATNGDIVAVQNIDGRLTAIDLETGDFRWDYRSVVPNLSLRGTSQPSFNEGFLYVGFANGNLAKIEPRSGITQWEIPITNSKETSELGRIVDLDGNFVFSSGVAFAATYQGDVAALDINSGRFIWKQKTSTANDLISARGKIILIDEKDQVLAYSQNSGNLEWFNKDFFLRDLTSPKRFKSSIIYGDFEGFLHALNISEGEQVARERVSRSNIISISVKDENILTLDSKGKLSLLTLQ
;
A
#
# COMPACT_ATOMS: atom_id res chain seq x y z
N VAL A 1 15.40 -16.48 2.98
CA VAL A 1 16.58 -15.69 2.58
C VAL A 1 16.61 -14.42 3.40
N ASN A 2 17.79 -13.96 3.86
CA ASN A 2 17.94 -12.65 4.49
C ASN A 2 18.23 -11.61 3.41
N VAL A 3 17.36 -10.58 3.31
CA VAL A 3 17.43 -9.59 2.24
C VAL A 3 17.98 -8.23 2.67
N PHE A 4 17.80 -7.84 3.95
CA PHE A 4 18.38 -6.61 4.51
C PHE A 4 18.73 -6.76 6.00
N LYS A 5 19.46 -5.79 6.55
CA LYS A 5 19.76 -5.67 7.99
C LYS A 5 18.94 -4.57 8.66
N ASP A 6 18.68 -3.47 7.94
CA ASP A 6 17.97 -2.29 8.43
C ASP A 6 16.69 -2.11 7.61
N GLN A 7 15.56 -1.88 8.29
CA GLN A 7 14.26 -1.69 7.67
C GLN A 7 14.19 -0.31 7.01
N PRO A 8 13.66 -0.19 5.78
CA PRO A 8 13.32 1.08 5.16
C PRO A 8 12.26 1.87 5.93
N LEU A 9 12.26 3.21 5.76
CA LEU A 9 11.36 4.11 6.49
C LEU A 9 9.91 4.08 5.99
N GLY A 10 9.70 3.84 4.70
CA GLY A 10 8.39 3.85 4.07
C GLY A 10 7.79 2.46 3.85
N LYS A 11 6.79 2.39 2.98
CA LYS A 11 6.09 1.13 2.69
C LYS A 11 6.95 0.19 1.85
N ILE A 12 7.13 -1.03 2.35
CA ILE A 12 7.87 -2.10 1.68
C ILE A 12 6.88 -3.04 1.02
N ASN A 13 6.90 -3.09 -0.31
CA ASN A 13 6.18 -4.09 -1.08
C ASN A 13 7.12 -5.21 -1.52
N ILE A 14 6.65 -6.45 -1.39
CA ILE A 14 7.29 -7.60 -2.03
C ILE A 14 6.67 -7.71 -3.43
N ALA A 15 7.41 -7.27 -4.45
CA ALA A 15 6.97 -7.42 -5.83
C ALA A 15 7.37 -8.79 -6.39
N HIS A 16 6.56 -9.32 -7.28
CA HIS A 16 6.89 -10.59 -7.95
C HIS A 16 6.37 -10.65 -9.39
N SER A 17 7.12 -11.30 -10.25
CA SER A 17 6.72 -11.73 -11.58
C SER A 17 6.27 -13.20 -11.56
N LYS A 18 6.16 -13.83 -12.71
CA LYS A 18 5.94 -15.28 -12.78
C LYS A 18 7.13 -16.09 -12.25
N GLU A 19 8.35 -15.56 -12.41
CA GLU A 19 9.59 -16.29 -12.16
C GLU A 19 10.36 -15.79 -10.94
N ASN A 20 10.30 -14.48 -10.67
CA ASN A 20 11.16 -13.82 -9.69
C ASN A 20 10.39 -12.98 -8.67
N ILE A 21 11.00 -12.85 -7.50
CA ILE A 21 10.63 -11.98 -6.41
C ILE A 21 11.63 -10.82 -6.38
N TYR A 22 11.15 -9.59 -6.20
CA TYR A 22 11.95 -8.37 -6.14
C TYR A 22 11.77 -7.71 -4.78
N ILE A 23 12.89 -7.35 -4.17
CA ILE A 23 12.96 -6.73 -2.85
C ILE A 23 14.14 -5.76 -2.79
N PHE A 24 14.11 -4.82 -1.88
CA PHE A 24 15.20 -3.87 -1.66
C PHE A 24 15.54 -3.77 -0.18
N ASP A 25 16.72 -3.25 0.14
CA ASP A 25 17.07 -2.82 1.49
C ASP A 25 17.17 -1.30 1.59
N SER A 26 17.16 -0.78 2.83
CA SER A 26 17.23 0.66 3.09
C SER A 26 18.48 1.33 2.51
N LYS A 27 19.54 0.57 2.28
CA LYS A 27 20.83 1.06 1.78
C LYS A 27 20.94 1.03 0.26
N GLY A 28 19.82 0.79 -0.44
CA GLY A 28 19.78 0.85 -1.90
C GLY A 28 20.25 -0.43 -2.60
N GLU A 29 20.34 -1.57 -1.92
CA GLU A 29 20.58 -2.84 -2.59
C GLU A 29 19.26 -3.47 -3.02
N ILE A 30 19.02 -3.56 -4.34
CA ILE A 30 17.85 -4.19 -4.94
C ILE A 30 18.25 -5.61 -5.36
N LYS A 31 17.43 -6.59 -5.01
CA LYS A 31 17.70 -8.00 -5.24
C LYS A 31 16.54 -8.68 -5.95
N SER A 32 16.85 -9.55 -6.87
CA SER A 32 15.93 -10.47 -7.51
C SER A 32 16.24 -11.91 -7.11
N TYR A 33 15.22 -12.64 -6.70
CA TYR A 33 15.30 -14.05 -6.34
C TYR A 33 14.29 -14.88 -7.13
N ALA A 34 14.70 -16.05 -7.62
CA ALA A 34 13.76 -17.05 -8.08
C ALA A 34 12.99 -17.64 -6.88
N PHE A 35 11.81 -18.24 -7.14
CA PHE A 35 10.97 -18.85 -6.08
C PHE A 35 11.65 -20.01 -5.34
N ASN A 36 12.72 -20.60 -5.88
CA ASN A 36 13.55 -21.57 -5.18
C ASN A 36 14.60 -20.95 -4.24
N GLY A 37 14.60 -19.62 -4.07
CA GLY A 37 15.52 -18.86 -3.22
C GLY A 37 16.88 -18.54 -3.86
N LYS A 38 17.13 -18.95 -5.12
CA LYS A 38 18.38 -18.61 -5.82
C LYS A 38 18.32 -17.14 -6.26
N ARG A 39 19.36 -16.37 -5.91
CA ARG A 39 19.50 -14.97 -6.36
C ARG A 39 19.76 -14.93 -7.86
N ALA A 40 18.91 -14.22 -8.60
CA ALA A 40 19.05 -14.01 -10.03
C ALA A 40 20.03 -12.87 -10.32
N TRP A 41 19.83 -11.72 -9.63
CA TRP A 41 20.74 -10.58 -9.71
C TRP A 41 20.66 -9.72 -8.44
N SER A 42 21.62 -8.82 -8.28
CA SER A 42 21.65 -7.78 -7.27
C SER A 42 22.22 -6.52 -7.89
N GLN A 43 21.57 -5.39 -7.63
CA GLN A 43 21.97 -4.06 -8.09
C GLN A 43 22.06 -3.13 -6.90
N LYS A 44 23.08 -2.27 -6.87
CA LYS A 44 23.26 -1.23 -5.86
C LYS A 44 22.97 0.13 -6.46
N ILE A 45 22.13 0.91 -5.80
CA ILE A 45 21.94 2.34 -6.02
C ILE A 45 22.56 3.06 -4.82
N ASP A 46 23.33 4.12 -5.06
CA ASP A 46 24.04 4.85 -4.00
C ASP A 46 23.13 5.90 -3.35
N THR A 47 22.02 5.42 -2.78
CA THR A 47 21.06 6.23 -2.02
C THR A 47 20.24 5.34 -1.07
N ASP A 48 19.68 5.94 -0.02
CA ASP A 48 18.80 5.25 0.91
C ASP A 48 17.39 5.14 0.31
N ILE A 49 16.95 3.92 -0.03
CA ILE A 49 15.62 3.64 -0.57
C ILE A 49 14.60 3.65 0.58
N SER A 50 13.54 4.43 0.42
CA SER A 50 12.45 4.55 1.38
C SER A 50 11.27 3.64 1.07
N SER A 51 10.87 3.50 -0.19
CA SER A 51 9.66 2.76 -0.58
C SER A 51 9.77 2.08 -1.95
N GLY A 52 8.94 1.08 -2.15
CA GLY A 52 8.87 0.21 -3.33
C GLY A 52 8.75 -1.25 -2.88
N VAL A 53 8.95 -2.23 -3.72
CA VAL A 53 9.13 -2.21 -5.18
C VAL A 53 7.76 -2.24 -5.84
N THR A 54 7.53 -1.42 -6.86
CA THR A 54 6.41 -1.60 -7.77
C THR A 54 6.91 -2.26 -9.06
N LEU A 55 6.32 -3.39 -9.43
CA LEU A 55 6.57 -4.04 -10.72
C LEU A 55 5.43 -3.72 -11.67
N GLY A 56 5.73 -3.11 -12.80
CA GLY A 56 4.78 -2.83 -13.87
C GLY A 56 5.47 -2.69 -15.22
N PHE A 57 4.86 -3.22 -16.29
CA PHE A 57 5.34 -3.04 -17.67
C PHE A 57 6.83 -3.36 -17.87
N ASN A 58 7.29 -4.48 -17.26
CA ASN A 58 8.68 -4.94 -17.24
C ASN A 58 9.69 -3.99 -16.58
N LYS A 59 9.23 -3.07 -15.75
CA LYS A 59 10.04 -2.11 -15.00
C LYS A 59 9.81 -2.27 -13.50
N LEU A 60 10.83 -1.94 -12.72
CA LEU A 60 10.79 -1.84 -11.27
C LEU A 60 10.89 -0.37 -10.88
N LEU A 61 9.98 0.08 -10.04
CA LEU A 61 9.92 1.45 -9.55
C LEU A 61 10.20 1.48 -8.06
N LEU A 62 11.06 2.38 -7.63
CA LEU A 62 11.47 2.61 -6.24
C LEU A 62 11.59 4.11 -5.99
N SER A 63 11.58 4.49 -4.73
CA SER A 63 11.84 5.88 -4.33
C SER A 63 12.69 5.96 -3.07
N SER A 64 13.38 7.09 -2.91
CA SER A 64 14.21 7.40 -1.76
C SER A 64 13.56 8.42 -0.83
N ALA A 65 14.07 8.49 0.40
CA ALA A 65 13.67 9.52 1.36
C ALA A 65 14.06 10.93 0.93
N ASP A 66 15.10 11.06 0.08
CA ASP A 66 15.52 12.34 -0.47
C ASP A 66 14.70 12.79 -1.69
N GLY A 67 13.67 12.01 -2.06
CA GLY A 67 12.76 12.35 -3.16
C GLY A 67 13.21 11.86 -4.53
N GLU A 68 14.22 10.99 -4.60
CA GLU A 68 14.63 10.38 -5.85
C GLU A 68 13.69 9.23 -6.23
N VAL A 69 13.34 9.15 -7.51
CA VAL A 69 12.54 8.07 -8.10
C VAL A 69 13.39 7.34 -9.12
N PHE A 70 13.41 6.02 -9.02
CA PHE A 70 14.21 5.17 -9.90
C PHE A 70 13.31 4.24 -10.70
N CYS A 71 13.60 4.15 -11.99
CA CYS A 71 13.07 3.12 -12.86
C CYS A 71 14.20 2.18 -13.27
N LEU A 72 14.02 0.89 -12.99
CA LEU A 72 15.01 -0.13 -13.30
C LEU A 72 14.44 -1.18 -14.24
N SER A 73 15.33 -1.79 -15.02
CA SER A 73 15.04 -2.97 -15.81
C SER A 73 14.71 -4.15 -14.87
N LYS A 74 13.59 -4.80 -15.11
CA LYS A 74 13.17 -5.99 -14.35
C LYS A 74 14.19 -7.14 -14.44
N ASP A 75 14.85 -7.30 -15.58
CA ASP A 75 15.63 -8.49 -15.88
C ASP A 75 17.05 -8.44 -15.30
N LYS A 76 17.63 -7.22 -15.18
CA LYS A 76 18.99 -7.03 -14.69
C LYS A 76 19.13 -6.05 -13.53
N GLY A 77 18.07 -5.28 -13.22
CA GLY A 77 18.11 -4.23 -12.21
C GLY A 77 18.89 -2.98 -12.63
N GLU A 78 19.23 -2.85 -13.91
CA GLU A 78 19.94 -1.67 -14.44
C GLU A 78 19.02 -0.44 -14.37
N VAL A 79 19.54 0.69 -13.92
CA VAL A 79 18.79 1.95 -13.87
C VAL A 79 18.56 2.43 -15.29
N ILE A 80 17.28 2.61 -15.66
CA ILE A 80 16.87 3.13 -16.98
C ILE A 80 16.85 4.65 -16.91
N TRP A 81 16.21 5.21 -15.87
CA TRP A 81 16.17 6.62 -15.60
C TRP A 81 16.01 6.88 -14.08
N GLN A 82 16.34 8.11 -13.69
CA GLN A 82 16.18 8.66 -12.36
C GLN A 82 15.52 10.03 -12.49
N TYR A 83 14.63 10.37 -11.53
CA TYR A 83 13.95 11.64 -11.45
C TYR A 83 13.95 12.16 -10.02
N SER A 84 14.28 13.45 -9.82
CA SER A 84 14.26 14.10 -8.51
C SER A 84 12.95 14.84 -8.30
N THR A 85 12.18 14.44 -7.29
CA THR A 85 10.99 15.16 -6.83
C THR A 85 11.39 16.26 -5.84
N SER A 86 10.42 17.10 -5.42
CA SER A 86 10.69 18.21 -4.51
C SER A 86 10.74 17.85 -3.04
N GLY A 87 10.55 16.59 -2.66
CA GLY A 87 10.46 16.19 -1.26
C GLY A 87 10.37 14.69 -1.05
N GLU A 88 10.34 14.28 0.21
CA GLU A 88 10.36 12.90 0.65
C GLU A 88 9.21 12.06 0.06
N VAL A 89 9.51 10.84 -0.39
CA VAL A 89 8.55 9.87 -0.93
C VAL A 89 8.55 8.62 -0.04
N LEU A 90 7.42 8.32 0.59
CA LEU A 90 7.26 7.16 1.49
C LEU A 90 6.31 6.10 0.97
N ALA A 91 5.47 6.42 -0.03
CA ALA A 91 4.62 5.45 -0.71
C ALA A 91 5.28 4.94 -1.99
N PRO A 92 5.10 3.66 -2.32
CA PRO A 92 5.60 3.13 -3.58
C PRO A 92 5.03 3.89 -4.78
N PRO A 93 5.84 4.22 -5.81
CA PRO A 93 5.33 4.74 -7.06
C PRO A 93 4.35 3.80 -7.73
N ALA A 94 3.39 4.32 -8.48
CA ALA A 94 2.43 3.51 -9.26
C ALA A 94 2.54 3.84 -10.76
N THR A 95 2.15 2.89 -11.62
CA THR A 95 2.17 3.10 -13.07
C THR A 95 1.00 2.43 -13.78
N ASN A 96 0.54 3.04 -14.87
CA ASN A 96 -0.45 2.51 -15.79
C ASN A 96 0.14 2.10 -17.16
N GLY A 97 1.47 2.18 -17.31
CA GLY A 97 2.16 1.89 -18.55
C GLY A 97 2.47 3.13 -19.41
N ASP A 98 1.88 4.28 -19.12
CA ASP A 98 2.14 5.57 -19.77
C ASP A 98 2.93 6.50 -18.82
N ILE A 99 2.41 6.66 -17.60
CA ILE A 99 3.04 7.49 -16.56
C ILE A 99 3.38 6.69 -15.32
N VAL A 100 4.31 7.25 -14.54
CA VAL A 100 4.59 6.90 -13.15
C VAL A 100 4.05 8.01 -12.26
N ALA A 101 3.15 7.68 -11.34
CA ALA A 101 2.60 8.59 -10.34
C ALA A 101 3.36 8.44 -9.02
N VAL A 102 3.87 9.55 -8.49
CA VAL A 102 4.68 9.62 -7.27
C VAL A 102 4.10 10.68 -6.35
N GLN A 103 3.83 10.30 -5.10
CA GLN A 103 3.30 11.21 -4.08
C GLN A 103 4.37 11.53 -3.04
N ASN A 104 4.61 12.83 -2.83
CA ASN A 104 5.46 13.34 -1.75
C ASN A 104 4.65 13.55 -0.47
N ILE A 105 5.32 13.54 0.67
CA ILE A 105 4.69 13.79 1.98
C ILE A 105 4.12 15.20 2.12
N ASP A 106 4.58 16.16 1.30
CA ASP A 106 4.09 17.55 1.27
C ASP A 106 2.79 17.73 0.46
N GLY A 107 2.17 16.62 0.03
CA GLY A 107 0.92 16.62 -0.75
C GLY A 107 1.10 16.88 -2.24
N ARG A 108 2.32 16.91 -2.75
CA ARG A 108 2.59 16.98 -4.19
C ARG A 108 2.48 15.58 -4.80
N LEU A 109 1.76 15.49 -5.89
CA LEU A 109 1.68 14.33 -6.77
C LEU A 109 2.37 14.69 -8.08
N THR A 110 3.37 13.93 -8.48
CA THR A 110 4.13 14.15 -9.73
C THR A 110 3.87 13.00 -10.69
N ALA A 111 3.56 13.31 -11.93
CA ALA A 111 3.53 12.34 -13.02
C ALA A 111 4.77 12.46 -13.90
N ILE A 112 5.38 11.31 -14.14
CA ILE A 112 6.63 11.14 -14.87
C ILE A 112 6.37 10.18 -16.03
N ASP A 113 6.92 10.42 -17.19
CA ASP A 113 6.86 9.47 -18.31
C ASP A 113 7.51 8.14 -17.93
N LEU A 114 6.84 7.02 -18.15
CA LEU A 114 7.38 5.71 -17.77
C LEU A 114 8.61 5.30 -18.58
N GLU A 115 8.68 5.68 -19.85
CA GLU A 115 9.75 5.25 -20.74
C GLU A 115 10.98 6.13 -20.64
N THR A 116 10.78 7.46 -20.55
CA THR A 116 11.88 8.44 -20.62
C THR A 116 12.30 9.02 -19.27
N GLY A 117 11.43 8.99 -18.27
CA GLY A 117 11.65 9.66 -16.99
C GLY A 117 11.38 11.16 -17.01
N ASP A 118 10.82 11.69 -18.12
CA ASP A 118 10.53 13.11 -18.24
C ASP A 118 9.30 13.52 -17.42
N PHE A 119 9.33 14.75 -16.90
CA PHE A 119 8.20 15.37 -16.24
C PHE A 119 6.99 15.48 -17.19
N ARG A 120 5.80 15.13 -16.69
CA ARG A 120 4.53 15.29 -17.41
C ARG A 120 3.70 16.41 -16.83
N TRP A 121 3.33 16.29 -15.55
CA TRP A 121 2.56 17.26 -14.81
C TRP A 121 2.71 17.05 -13.30
N ASP A 122 2.32 18.02 -12.50
CA ASP A 122 2.15 17.89 -11.06
C ASP A 122 0.80 18.42 -10.59
N TYR A 123 0.35 17.87 -9.47
CA TYR A 123 -0.84 18.28 -8.74
C TYR A 123 -0.48 18.47 -7.27
N ARG A 124 -1.13 19.39 -6.59
CA ARG A 124 -0.86 19.65 -5.18
C ARG A 124 -2.15 19.74 -4.37
N SER A 125 -2.28 18.86 -3.37
CA SER A 125 -3.29 18.98 -2.33
C SER A 125 -2.71 19.73 -1.12
N VAL A 126 -3.58 20.41 -0.38
CA VAL A 126 -3.18 21.11 0.85
C VAL A 126 -3.00 20.07 1.96
N VAL A 127 -1.81 20.02 2.55
CA VAL A 127 -1.49 19.10 3.65
C VAL A 127 -1.60 19.85 4.99
N PRO A 128 -2.16 19.24 6.04
CA PRO A 128 -2.15 19.82 7.37
C PRO A 128 -0.71 19.87 7.93
N ASN A 129 -0.48 20.78 8.88
CA ASN A 129 0.83 20.94 9.54
C ASN A 129 1.24 19.69 10.34
N LEU A 130 0.27 18.89 10.76
CA LEU A 130 0.47 17.63 11.49
C LEU A 130 -0.21 16.48 10.70
N SER A 131 0.56 15.44 10.41
CA SER A 131 0.11 14.21 9.75
C SER A 131 0.88 13.02 10.33
N LEU A 132 0.42 11.80 10.05
CA LEU A 132 1.13 10.57 10.42
C LEU A 132 2.42 10.36 9.62
N ARG A 133 2.74 11.25 8.67
CA ARG A 133 3.81 11.08 7.67
C ARG A 133 3.65 9.82 6.80
N GLY A 134 2.47 9.21 6.82
CA GLY A 134 2.09 8.18 5.88
C GLY A 134 1.57 8.80 4.58
N THR A 135 1.58 8.02 3.52
CA THR A 135 0.93 8.35 2.26
C THR A 135 0.35 7.09 1.66
N SER A 136 -0.85 7.16 1.09
CA SER A 136 -1.40 6.06 0.32
C SER A 136 -0.61 5.88 -0.98
N GLN A 137 -0.50 4.65 -1.44
CA GLN A 137 0.05 4.41 -2.78
C GLN A 137 -0.95 4.92 -3.82
N PRO A 138 -0.55 5.76 -4.80
CA PRO A 138 -1.39 6.11 -5.94
C PRO A 138 -1.91 4.84 -6.64
N SER A 139 -3.13 4.86 -7.14
CA SER A 139 -3.78 3.68 -7.69
C SER A 139 -4.49 3.99 -9.00
N PHE A 140 -4.28 3.17 -10.02
CA PHE A 140 -4.97 3.30 -11.29
C PHE A 140 -6.17 2.35 -11.35
N ASN A 141 -7.35 2.89 -11.69
CA ASN A 141 -8.54 2.11 -11.89
C ASN A 141 -9.41 2.73 -13.01
N GLU A 142 -9.89 1.91 -13.95
CA GLU A 142 -10.77 2.31 -15.05
C GLU A 142 -10.28 3.56 -15.83
N GLY A 143 -8.97 3.65 -16.07
CA GLY A 143 -8.35 4.73 -16.84
C GLY A 143 -8.12 6.02 -16.07
N PHE A 144 -8.40 6.07 -14.77
CA PHE A 144 -8.15 7.21 -13.89
C PHE A 144 -7.11 6.89 -12.82
N LEU A 145 -6.46 7.93 -12.33
CA LEU A 145 -5.58 7.89 -11.19
C LEU A 145 -6.33 8.34 -9.93
N TYR A 146 -6.21 7.57 -8.86
CA TYR A 146 -6.77 7.87 -7.55
C TYR A 146 -5.65 8.04 -6.54
N VAL A 147 -5.76 9.07 -5.70
CA VAL A 147 -4.73 9.42 -4.72
C VAL A 147 -5.39 9.86 -3.42
N GLY A 148 -4.96 9.27 -2.31
CA GLY A 148 -5.34 9.70 -0.97
C GLY A 148 -4.29 10.64 -0.38
N PHE A 149 -4.73 11.67 0.33
CA PHE A 149 -3.86 12.69 0.89
C PHE A 149 -3.93 12.73 2.42
N ALA A 150 -2.89 13.31 3.04
CA ALA A 150 -2.79 13.48 4.49
C ALA A 150 -3.86 14.42 5.10
N ASN A 151 -4.65 15.12 4.28
CA ASN A 151 -5.82 15.87 4.73
C ASN A 151 -7.11 15.02 4.75
N GLY A 152 -7.01 13.71 4.51
CA GLY A 152 -8.14 12.79 4.44
C GLY A 152 -8.93 12.86 3.14
N ASN A 153 -8.44 13.58 2.13
CA ASN A 153 -9.08 13.67 0.82
C ASN A 153 -8.70 12.48 -0.06
N LEU A 154 -9.66 12.02 -0.85
CA LEU A 154 -9.44 11.16 -2.00
C LEU A 154 -9.70 11.97 -3.26
N ALA A 155 -8.75 11.96 -4.20
CA ALA A 155 -8.87 12.61 -5.49
C ALA A 155 -8.94 11.60 -6.63
N LYS A 156 -9.74 11.92 -7.66
CA LYS A 156 -9.77 11.26 -8.97
C LYS A 156 -9.20 12.21 -10.02
N ILE A 157 -8.16 11.77 -10.73
CA ILE A 157 -7.36 12.61 -11.64
C ILE A 157 -7.27 11.91 -13.00
N GLU A 158 -7.37 12.70 -14.07
CA GLU A 158 -7.11 12.24 -15.43
C GLU A 158 -5.58 12.05 -15.61
N PRO A 159 -5.08 10.83 -15.94
CA PRO A 159 -3.65 10.54 -15.86
C PRO A 159 -2.78 11.30 -16.87
N ARG A 160 -3.31 11.65 -18.03
CA ARG A 160 -2.50 12.31 -19.09
C ARG A 160 -2.30 13.80 -18.85
N SER A 161 -3.32 14.46 -18.30
CA SER A 161 -3.35 15.92 -18.14
C SER A 161 -3.15 16.41 -16.72
N GLY A 162 -3.33 15.52 -15.71
CA GLY A 162 -3.37 15.91 -14.31
C GLY A 162 -4.66 16.64 -13.88
N ILE A 163 -5.66 16.72 -14.75
CA ILE A 163 -6.94 17.41 -14.44
C ILE A 163 -7.72 16.59 -13.43
N THR A 164 -8.02 17.23 -12.29
CA THR A 164 -8.82 16.63 -11.23
C THR A 164 -10.28 16.59 -11.64
N GLN A 165 -10.88 15.40 -11.60
CA GLN A 165 -12.30 15.19 -11.85
C GLN A 165 -13.13 15.53 -10.60
N TRP A 166 -12.64 15.10 -9.46
CA TRP A 166 -13.13 15.44 -8.13
C TRP A 166 -12.07 15.18 -7.06
N GLU A 167 -12.13 15.93 -5.96
CA GLU A 167 -11.41 15.70 -4.72
C GLU A 167 -12.37 15.86 -3.55
N ILE A 168 -12.47 14.88 -2.67
CA ILE A 168 -13.51 14.77 -1.66
C ILE A 168 -12.90 14.34 -0.34
N PRO A 169 -13.19 15.02 0.78
CA PRO A 169 -12.78 14.58 2.11
C PRO A 169 -13.57 13.32 2.52
N ILE A 170 -12.85 12.23 2.77
CA ILE A 170 -13.46 10.99 3.29
C ILE A 170 -13.99 11.26 4.69
N THR A 171 -13.23 12.01 5.51
CA THR A 171 -13.65 12.43 6.84
C THR A 171 -13.51 13.93 7.00
N ASN A 172 -14.51 14.54 7.63
CA ASN A 172 -14.44 15.91 8.11
C ASN A 172 -14.29 15.86 9.63
N SER A 173 -13.07 16.08 10.13
CA SER A 173 -12.86 16.19 11.56
C SER A 173 -13.52 17.44 12.12
N LYS A 174 -14.31 17.26 13.20
CA LYS A 174 -14.91 18.37 13.97
C LYS A 174 -14.11 18.68 15.24
N GLU A 175 -12.99 17.98 15.42
CA GLU A 175 -12.14 18.13 16.60
C GLU A 175 -11.48 19.52 16.63
N THR A 176 -11.32 20.06 17.83
CA THR A 176 -10.71 21.37 18.03
C THR A 176 -9.21 21.30 18.24
N SER A 177 -8.70 20.15 18.72
CA SER A 177 -7.27 19.92 18.92
C SER A 177 -6.57 19.57 17.60
N GLU A 178 -5.30 19.94 17.45
CA GLU A 178 -4.50 19.60 16.27
C GLU A 178 -4.36 18.08 16.12
N LEU A 179 -4.13 17.34 17.20
CA LEU A 179 -4.04 15.87 17.19
C LEU A 179 -5.36 15.20 16.77
N GLY A 180 -6.51 15.72 17.21
CA GLY A 180 -7.81 15.19 16.81
C GLY A 180 -8.20 15.50 15.36
N ARG A 181 -7.45 16.41 14.69
CA ARG A 181 -7.67 16.73 13.28
C ARG A 181 -6.84 15.87 12.32
N ILE A 182 -5.99 14.99 12.82
CA ILE A 182 -5.25 14.05 11.97
C ILE A 182 -6.24 13.05 11.41
N VAL A 183 -6.48 13.13 10.11
CA VAL A 183 -7.44 12.27 9.37
C VAL A 183 -6.82 11.68 8.12
N ASP A 184 -5.54 11.38 8.20
CA ASP A 184 -4.73 10.92 7.07
C ASP A 184 -5.34 9.71 6.36
N LEU A 185 -5.31 9.71 5.02
CA LEU A 185 -5.63 8.56 4.21
C LEU A 185 -4.33 7.86 3.82
N ASP A 186 -3.83 6.99 4.71
CA ASP A 186 -2.54 6.31 4.55
C ASP A 186 -2.66 4.90 3.97
N GLY A 187 -3.74 4.20 4.32
CA GLY A 187 -4.04 2.88 3.78
C GLY A 187 -4.43 2.95 2.30
N ASN A 188 -4.11 1.89 1.56
CA ASN A 188 -4.56 1.80 0.19
C ASN A 188 -6.08 1.58 0.15
N PHE A 189 -6.73 2.26 -0.77
CA PHE A 189 -8.15 2.10 -1.08
C PHE A 189 -8.35 0.97 -2.10
N VAL A 190 -9.59 0.47 -2.19
CA VAL A 190 -9.94 -0.63 -3.10
C VAL A 190 -11.14 -0.27 -3.96
N PHE A 191 -11.24 -0.93 -5.11
CA PHE A 191 -12.32 -0.71 -6.06
C PHE A 191 -13.11 -2.02 -6.28
N SER A 192 -14.41 -1.89 -6.39
CA SER A 192 -15.29 -2.99 -6.75
C SER A 192 -16.57 -2.47 -7.41
N SER A 193 -16.90 -2.94 -8.60
CA SER A 193 -18.17 -2.66 -9.30
C SER A 193 -18.51 -1.16 -9.39
N GLY A 194 -17.55 -0.31 -9.77
CA GLY A 194 -17.76 1.13 -9.91
C GLY A 194 -17.82 1.89 -8.58
N VAL A 195 -17.39 1.28 -7.49
CA VAL A 195 -17.33 1.88 -6.16
C VAL A 195 -15.88 1.90 -5.65
N ALA A 196 -15.44 3.04 -5.14
CA ALA A 196 -14.20 3.18 -4.39
C ALA A 196 -14.50 3.06 -2.88
N PHE A 197 -13.66 2.31 -2.18
CA PHE A 197 -13.71 2.19 -0.73
C PHE A 197 -12.41 2.71 -0.14
N ALA A 198 -12.51 3.66 0.76
CA ALA A 198 -11.39 4.31 1.42
C ALA A 198 -11.65 4.44 2.92
N ALA A 199 -10.59 4.44 3.71
CA ALA A 199 -10.68 4.69 5.15
C ALA A 199 -9.57 5.61 5.62
N THR A 200 -9.83 6.39 6.65
CA THR A 200 -8.89 7.33 7.23
C THR A 200 -8.53 6.97 8.67
N TYR A 201 -7.38 7.40 9.09
CA TYR A 201 -7.01 7.42 10.51
C TYR A 201 -7.94 8.39 11.25
N GLN A 202 -8.38 8.04 12.46
CA GLN A 202 -9.31 8.79 13.33
C GLN A 202 -10.57 9.30 12.60
N GLY A 203 -11.09 8.53 11.64
CA GLY A 203 -12.15 9.03 10.80
C GLY A 203 -13.26 8.05 10.45
N ASP A 204 -13.35 7.74 9.18
CA ASP A 204 -14.43 6.94 8.62
C ASP A 204 -13.89 5.94 7.60
N VAL A 205 -14.61 4.82 7.42
CA VAL A 205 -14.57 4.04 6.19
C VAL A 205 -15.77 4.43 5.35
N ALA A 206 -15.57 4.62 4.06
CA ALA A 206 -16.60 5.09 3.14
C ALA A 206 -16.58 4.33 1.81
N ALA A 207 -17.77 4.20 1.22
CA ALA A 207 -17.97 3.82 -0.16
C ALA A 207 -18.42 5.03 -0.98
N LEU A 208 -17.77 5.23 -2.13
CA LEU A 208 -18.06 6.34 -3.04
C LEU A 208 -18.30 5.79 -4.45
N ASP A 209 -19.30 6.34 -5.11
CA ASP A 209 -19.47 6.16 -6.55
C ASP A 209 -18.27 6.79 -7.29
N ILE A 210 -17.54 6.02 -8.09
CA ILE A 210 -16.29 6.48 -8.72
C ILE A 210 -16.48 7.54 -9.80
N ASN A 211 -17.69 7.67 -10.35
CA ASN A 211 -17.97 8.66 -11.39
C ASN A 211 -18.30 10.03 -10.79
N SER A 212 -19.16 10.04 -9.78
CA SER A 212 -19.63 11.28 -9.17
C SER A 212 -18.88 11.69 -7.91
N GLY A 213 -18.14 10.78 -7.27
CA GLY A 213 -17.52 10.98 -5.97
C GLY A 213 -18.53 11.06 -4.80
N ARG A 214 -19.81 10.75 -5.04
CA ARG A 214 -20.83 10.81 -3.98
C ARG A 214 -20.72 9.61 -3.05
N PHE A 215 -20.90 9.87 -1.76
CA PHE A 215 -20.96 8.80 -0.77
C PHE A 215 -22.19 7.92 -1.00
N ILE A 216 -21.96 6.62 -1.01
CA ILE A 216 -23.01 5.59 -0.99
C ILE A 216 -23.32 5.27 0.49
N TRP A 217 -22.28 5.06 1.29
CA TRP A 217 -22.38 4.90 2.73
C TRP A 217 -21.06 5.32 3.42
N LYS A 218 -21.14 5.53 4.72
CA LYS A 218 -20.01 5.89 5.58
C LYS A 218 -20.20 5.32 6.98
N GLN A 219 -19.13 4.81 7.59
CA GLN A 219 -19.11 4.26 8.94
C GLN A 219 -17.90 4.75 9.71
N LYS A 220 -18.06 5.01 11.01
CA LYS A 220 -16.97 5.39 11.91
C LYS A 220 -15.99 4.25 12.09
N THR A 221 -14.72 4.52 11.86
CA THR A 221 -13.60 3.61 12.10
C THR A 221 -12.29 4.40 12.10
N SER A 222 -11.19 3.76 12.47
CA SER A 222 -9.86 4.37 12.40
C SER A 222 -8.87 3.32 11.90
N THR A 223 -8.23 3.57 10.78
CA THR A 223 -7.18 2.68 10.26
C THR A 223 -6.16 3.44 9.41
N ALA A 224 -4.90 3.04 9.51
CA ALA A 224 -3.84 3.40 8.59
C ALA A 224 -3.44 2.21 7.67
N ASN A 225 -4.08 1.04 7.86
CA ASN A 225 -3.84 -0.16 7.08
C ASN A 225 -4.59 -0.15 5.75
N ASP A 226 -4.11 -0.95 4.80
CA ASP A 226 -4.80 -1.18 3.52
C ASP A 226 -6.16 -1.84 3.76
N LEU A 227 -7.10 -1.51 2.88
CA LEU A 227 -8.38 -2.22 2.77
C LEU A 227 -8.26 -3.42 1.84
N ILE A 228 -9.11 -4.42 2.02
CA ILE A 228 -9.34 -5.45 1.01
C ILE A 228 -10.84 -5.61 0.72
N SER A 229 -11.13 -5.91 -0.55
CA SER A 229 -12.47 -6.27 -1.02
C SER A 229 -12.51 -7.79 -1.25
N ALA A 230 -13.40 -8.50 -0.56
CA ALA A 230 -13.53 -9.93 -0.69
C ALA A 230 -14.96 -10.42 -0.38
N ARG A 231 -15.55 -11.20 -1.31
CA ARG A 231 -16.87 -11.84 -1.13
C ARG A 231 -17.98 -10.88 -0.67
N GLY A 232 -18.06 -9.69 -1.29
CA GLY A 232 -19.08 -8.69 -0.94
C GLY A 232 -18.83 -7.94 0.38
N LYS A 233 -17.63 -8.08 0.94
CA LYS A 233 -17.20 -7.41 2.17
C LYS A 233 -16.02 -6.47 1.90
N ILE A 234 -15.96 -5.37 2.66
CA ILE A 234 -14.77 -4.56 2.86
C ILE A 234 -14.20 -4.93 4.22
N ILE A 235 -12.96 -5.39 4.21
CA ILE A 235 -12.28 -5.85 5.41
C ILE A 235 -11.10 -4.94 5.68
N LEU A 236 -10.98 -4.50 6.93
CA LEU A 236 -9.90 -3.67 7.43
C LEU A 236 -9.45 -4.11 8.82
N ILE A 237 -8.28 -3.65 9.23
CA ILE A 237 -7.74 -3.78 10.56
C ILE A 237 -7.68 -2.37 11.16
N ASP A 238 -8.36 -2.16 12.29
CA ASP A 238 -8.41 -0.86 12.95
C ASP A 238 -7.12 -0.56 13.76
N GLU A 239 -7.03 0.64 14.33
CA GLU A 239 -5.88 1.08 15.14
C GLU A 239 -5.65 0.27 16.43
N LYS A 240 -6.59 -0.62 16.80
CA LYS A 240 -6.50 -1.54 17.95
C LYS A 240 -6.26 -2.98 17.54
N ASP A 241 -5.91 -3.19 16.27
CA ASP A 241 -5.75 -4.52 15.67
C ASP A 241 -7.01 -5.38 15.72
N GLN A 242 -8.20 -4.75 15.71
CA GLN A 242 -9.45 -5.47 15.50
C GLN A 242 -9.68 -5.62 14.00
N VAL A 243 -10.08 -6.81 13.58
CA VAL A 243 -10.42 -7.09 12.18
C VAL A 243 -11.91 -6.87 12.00
N LEU A 244 -12.29 -5.97 11.11
CA LEU A 244 -13.67 -5.54 10.87
C LEU A 244 -14.07 -5.86 9.45
N ALA A 245 -15.27 -6.41 9.24
CA ALA A 245 -15.84 -6.64 7.92
C ALA A 245 -17.18 -5.94 7.76
N TYR A 246 -17.21 -5.04 6.79
CA TYR A 246 -18.41 -4.29 6.42
C TYR A 246 -18.99 -4.82 5.12
N SER A 247 -20.33 -4.85 5.01
CA SER A 247 -21.00 -5.10 3.73
C SER A 247 -20.59 -4.07 2.69
N GLN A 248 -20.17 -4.50 1.51
CA GLN A 248 -19.85 -3.56 0.41
C GLN A 248 -21.05 -2.69 0.02
N ASN A 249 -22.25 -3.26 0.05
CA ASN A 249 -23.45 -2.60 -0.45
C ASN A 249 -24.04 -1.61 0.56
N SER A 250 -24.09 -1.98 1.84
CA SER A 250 -24.81 -1.20 2.86
C SER A 250 -23.89 -0.50 3.87
N GLY A 251 -22.63 -0.91 3.96
CA GLY A 251 -21.72 -0.44 5.01
C GLY A 251 -22.02 -1.00 6.40
N ASN A 252 -22.99 -1.92 6.53
CA ASN A 252 -23.27 -2.53 7.82
C ASN A 252 -22.10 -3.43 8.26
N LEU A 253 -21.74 -3.36 9.53
CA LEU A 253 -20.77 -4.28 10.12
C LEU A 253 -21.40 -5.69 10.14
N GLU A 254 -20.76 -6.64 9.45
CA GLU A 254 -21.24 -8.02 9.37
C GLU A 254 -20.61 -8.90 10.43
N TRP A 255 -19.30 -8.73 10.66
CA TRP A 255 -18.58 -9.38 11.75
C TRP A 255 -17.35 -8.56 12.16
N PHE A 256 -16.85 -8.81 13.34
CA PHE A 256 -15.58 -8.31 13.84
C PHE A 256 -14.86 -9.37 14.67
N ASN A 257 -13.53 -9.31 14.70
CA ASN A 257 -12.68 -10.16 15.51
C ASN A 257 -11.69 -9.29 16.28
N LYS A 258 -11.67 -9.43 17.63
CA LYS A 258 -10.81 -8.65 18.54
C LYS A 258 -9.73 -9.50 19.23
N ASP A 259 -9.53 -10.74 18.80
CA ASP A 259 -8.59 -11.66 19.44
C ASP A 259 -7.11 -11.25 19.22
N PHE A 260 -6.88 -10.26 18.37
CA PHE A 260 -5.55 -9.78 17.99
C PHE A 260 -5.22 -8.39 18.56
N PHE A 261 -5.92 -7.97 19.60
CA PHE A 261 -5.75 -6.65 20.21
C PHE A 261 -4.29 -6.31 20.51
N LEU A 262 -3.80 -5.17 19.97
CA LEU A 262 -2.43 -4.64 20.08
C LEU A 262 -1.33 -5.64 19.68
N ARG A 263 -1.53 -6.36 18.59
CA ARG A 263 -0.53 -7.29 18.02
C ARG A 263 0.27 -6.72 16.86
N ASP A 264 0.12 -5.43 16.53
CA ASP A 264 0.82 -4.74 15.43
C ASP A 264 0.66 -5.52 14.11
N LEU A 265 -0.61 -5.66 13.70
CA LEU A 265 -0.97 -6.45 12.54
C LEU A 265 -0.57 -5.76 11.23
N THR A 266 -0.03 -6.53 10.30
CA THR A 266 0.16 -6.02 8.92
C THR A 266 -1.17 -5.79 8.23
N SER A 267 -1.17 -4.97 7.18
CA SER A 267 -2.31 -4.87 6.27
C SER A 267 -2.79 -6.24 5.80
N PRO A 268 -4.12 -6.49 5.78
CA PRO A 268 -4.67 -7.77 5.40
C PRO A 268 -4.43 -8.07 3.92
N LYS A 269 -4.23 -9.35 3.60
CA LYS A 269 -4.18 -9.84 2.22
C LYS A 269 -5.16 -10.99 2.04
N ARG A 270 -5.77 -11.07 0.85
CA ARG A 270 -6.65 -12.19 0.53
C ARG A 270 -5.85 -13.40 0.10
N PHE A 271 -6.16 -14.56 0.66
CA PHE A 271 -5.63 -15.84 0.26
C PHE A 271 -6.77 -16.88 0.19
N LYS A 272 -7.13 -17.31 -1.03
CA LYS A 272 -8.27 -18.25 -1.28
C LYS A 272 -9.58 -17.75 -0.63
N SER A 273 -10.10 -18.49 0.34
CA SER A 273 -11.31 -18.15 1.14
C SER A 273 -11.02 -17.42 2.43
N SER A 274 -9.77 -17.09 2.69
CA SER A 274 -9.31 -16.47 3.92
C SER A 274 -8.69 -15.09 3.67
N ILE A 275 -8.63 -14.30 4.72
CA ILE A 275 -7.72 -13.16 4.86
C ILE A 275 -6.55 -13.58 5.71
N ILE A 276 -5.36 -13.09 5.36
CA ILE A 276 -4.14 -13.36 6.10
C ILE A 276 -3.46 -12.05 6.51
N TYR A 277 -2.81 -12.06 7.65
CA TYR A 277 -1.99 -10.96 8.18
C TYR A 277 -0.93 -11.51 9.13
N GLY A 278 0.16 -10.76 9.29
CA GLY A 278 1.25 -11.07 10.20
C GLY A 278 1.19 -10.24 11.47
N ASP A 279 1.85 -10.70 12.53
CA ASP A 279 1.94 -9.99 13.79
C ASP A 279 3.40 -9.73 14.24
N PHE A 280 3.57 -8.98 15.34
CA PHE A 280 4.88 -8.60 15.87
C PHE A 280 5.69 -9.79 16.43
N GLU A 281 5.06 -10.90 16.78
CA GLU A 281 5.74 -12.12 17.24
C GLU A 281 6.16 -13.04 16.10
N GLY A 282 5.83 -12.69 14.85
CA GLY A 282 6.18 -13.43 13.64
C GLY A 282 5.22 -14.56 13.32
N PHE A 283 3.98 -14.49 13.81
CA PHE A 283 2.92 -15.38 13.37
C PHE A 283 2.19 -14.84 12.15
N LEU A 284 1.86 -15.72 11.24
CA LEU A 284 0.90 -15.54 10.18
C LEU A 284 -0.45 -16.11 10.64
N HIS A 285 -1.48 -15.30 10.59
CA HIS A 285 -2.86 -15.66 10.94
C HIS A 285 -3.70 -15.75 9.69
N ALA A 286 -4.70 -16.63 9.69
CA ALA A 286 -5.72 -16.71 8.65
C ALA A 286 -7.12 -16.73 9.28
N LEU A 287 -7.99 -15.82 8.83
CA LEU A 287 -9.40 -15.80 9.19
C LEU A 287 -10.27 -16.16 7.97
N ASN A 288 -11.34 -16.89 8.23
CA ASN A 288 -12.42 -17.12 7.26
C ASN A 288 -13.09 -15.77 6.89
N ILE A 289 -13.21 -15.48 5.58
CA ILE A 289 -13.82 -14.23 5.10
C ILE A 289 -15.31 -14.13 5.48
N SER A 290 -16.03 -15.26 5.57
CA SER A 290 -17.48 -15.26 5.80
C SER A 290 -17.85 -14.83 7.23
N GLU A 291 -17.12 -15.31 8.22
CA GLU A 291 -17.48 -15.24 9.64
C GLU A 291 -16.42 -14.58 10.52
N GLY A 292 -15.19 -14.37 10.00
CA GLY A 292 -14.09 -13.78 10.76
C GLY A 292 -13.48 -14.70 11.81
N GLU A 293 -13.73 -16.01 11.73
CA GLU A 293 -13.14 -17.00 12.62
C GLU A 293 -11.72 -17.38 12.19
N GLN A 294 -10.83 -17.58 13.16
CA GLN A 294 -9.47 -18.02 12.90
C GLN A 294 -9.46 -19.49 12.44
N VAL A 295 -8.95 -19.70 11.22
CA VAL A 295 -8.87 -21.05 10.60
C VAL A 295 -7.43 -21.59 10.58
N ALA A 296 -6.42 -20.73 10.68
CA ALA A 296 -5.03 -21.15 10.75
C ALA A 296 -4.17 -20.11 11.48
N ARG A 297 -3.07 -20.61 12.07
CA ARG A 297 -1.99 -19.81 12.66
C ARG A 297 -0.68 -20.56 12.51
N GLU A 298 0.34 -19.90 11.96
CA GLU A 298 1.67 -20.49 11.74
C GLU A 298 2.75 -19.49 12.15
N ARG A 299 3.78 -19.94 12.84
CA ARG A 299 4.93 -19.10 13.17
C ARG A 299 5.97 -19.17 12.08
N VAL A 300 6.06 -18.10 11.27
CA VAL A 300 6.95 -18.01 10.08
C VAL A 300 8.26 -17.30 10.38
N SER A 301 8.28 -16.50 11.45
CA SER A 301 9.48 -15.79 11.92
C SER A 301 9.55 -15.72 13.45
N ARG A 302 10.67 -15.19 13.96
CA ARG A 302 10.86 -14.80 15.37
C ARG A 302 10.88 -13.28 15.54
N SER A 303 10.49 -12.54 14.50
CA SER A 303 10.50 -11.08 14.46
C SER A 303 9.21 -10.60 13.81
N ASN A 304 8.85 -9.34 14.03
CA ASN A 304 7.67 -8.71 13.46
C ASN A 304 7.59 -8.93 11.93
N ILE A 305 6.44 -9.40 11.44
CA ILE A 305 6.12 -9.47 10.02
C ILE A 305 5.73 -8.07 9.56
N ILE A 306 6.45 -7.53 8.58
CA ILE A 306 6.23 -6.15 8.11
C ILE A 306 5.61 -6.06 6.72
N SER A 307 5.66 -7.14 5.94
CA SER A 307 5.05 -7.19 4.62
C SER A 307 4.64 -8.60 4.24
N ILE A 308 3.50 -8.70 3.57
CA ILE A 308 2.97 -9.95 3.01
C ILE A 308 2.58 -9.71 1.56
N SER A 309 2.95 -10.65 0.70
CA SER A 309 2.50 -10.70 -0.69
C SER A 309 1.95 -12.09 -1.00
N VAL A 310 0.91 -12.14 -1.79
CA VAL A 310 0.25 -13.39 -2.19
C VAL A 310 0.38 -13.58 -3.69
N LYS A 311 0.80 -14.76 -4.10
CA LYS A 311 0.85 -15.15 -5.51
C LYS A 311 0.39 -16.60 -5.67
N ASP A 312 -0.72 -16.79 -6.37
CA ASP A 312 -1.32 -18.10 -6.59
C ASP A 312 -1.51 -18.86 -5.25
N GLU A 313 -0.80 -19.95 -5.05
CA GLU A 313 -0.81 -20.75 -3.81
C GLU A 313 0.34 -20.41 -2.85
N ASN A 314 1.14 -19.41 -3.18
CA ASN A 314 2.30 -19.00 -2.41
C ASN A 314 2.01 -17.75 -1.57
N ILE A 315 2.50 -17.76 -0.35
CA ILE A 315 2.51 -16.60 0.55
C ILE A 315 3.97 -16.21 0.79
N LEU A 316 4.31 -14.99 0.46
CA LEU A 316 5.61 -14.39 0.75
C LEU A 316 5.47 -13.53 2.00
N THR A 317 6.34 -13.71 2.98
CA THR A 317 6.41 -12.88 4.18
C THR A 317 7.79 -12.28 4.33
N LEU A 318 7.85 -11.03 4.76
CA LEU A 318 9.08 -10.33 5.10
C LEU A 318 8.99 -9.87 6.55
N ASP A 319 10.02 -10.17 7.34
CA ASP A 319 10.08 -9.71 8.72
C ASP A 319 10.99 -8.47 8.90
N SER A 320 10.91 -7.83 10.06
CA SER A 320 11.66 -6.62 10.41
C SER A 320 13.19 -6.82 10.46
N LYS A 321 13.67 -8.06 10.46
CA LYS A 321 15.11 -8.42 10.34
C LYS A 321 15.51 -8.80 8.92
N GLY A 322 14.64 -8.59 7.94
CA GLY A 322 14.91 -8.85 6.54
C GLY A 322 14.84 -10.33 6.13
N LYS A 323 14.21 -11.18 6.93
CA LYS A 323 14.00 -12.57 6.51
C LYS A 323 12.81 -12.64 5.56
N LEU A 324 13.08 -12.92 4.29
CA LEU A 324 12.07 -13.25 3.29
C LEU A 324 11.79 -14.76 3.33
N SER A 325 10.54 -15.14 3.54
CA SER A 325 10.08 -16.53 3.56
C SER A 325 9.01 -16.78 2.52
N LEU A 326 9.04 -17.95 1.92
CA LEU A 326 8.03 -18.47 1.02
C LEU A 326 7.31 -19.63 1.69
N LEU A 327 6.00 -19.54 1.79
CA LEU A 327 5.13 -20.61 2.28
C LEU A 327 4.26 -21.09 1.11
N THR A 328 4.20 -22.40 0.95
CA THR A 328 3.30 -23.06 0.01
C THR A 328 2.37 -23.93 0.82
N LEU A 329 1.08 -23.72 0.72
CA LEU A 329 0.11 -24.61 1.34
C LEU A 329 -0.01 -25.87 0.48
N GLN A 330 0.26 -27.00 1.11
CA GLN A 330 0.07 -28.34 0.54
C GLN A 330 -1.40 -28.75 0.62
#